data_80b27252082af2cf113f7c33a87da29c
#
_entry.id   80b27252082af2cf113f7c33a87da29c
#
_cell.length_a   1.000
_cell.length_b   1.000
_cell.length_c   1.000
_cell.angle_alpha   90.00
_cell.angle_beta   90.00
_cell.angle_gamma   90.00
#
_symmetry.space_group_name_H-M   'P 1'
#
loop_
_entity.id
_entity.type
_entity.pdbx_description
1 polymer ?
#
loop_
_entity_poly.entity_id
_entity_poly.type
_entity_poly.pdbx_seq_one_letter_code
_entity_poly.pdbx_strand_id
1 'polypeptide(L)'
;MNMKHGLYLFMFLLCGTGLQAQDRVVEQPAFDAWSSTTLEIDKIALSDTATVFYIDAYFRPKYWIQVVKETTLRADGKTYPIKTGDGITLSKKFWMPESGEASFRLIFPPLPKGTKTVDFIEGDEEGAFKIWGIHLDGSPANSSLAGKKNPKEDPVLEKPEFKNGLGILKGHIAGYKPEMGLKGRAWVSNILTGSNDEHDITVQSDGNFKLEIPLYYLTSLNITSGFINGQIYLKPGETTSVEINFPEICRA
;
A
#
# COMPACT_ATOMS: atom_id res chain seq x y z
N MET A 1 77.91 -16.86 38.12
CA MET A 1 76.67 -16.37 38.74
C MET A 1 76.24 -15.10 37.98
N ASN A 2 75.48 -15.23 36.94
CA ASN A 2 74.99 -14.09 36.14
C ASN A 2 73.53 -14.36 35.71
N MET A 3 72.62 -13.65 36.36
CA MET A 3 71.24 -13.60 36.07
C MET A 3 70.97 -12.73 34.82
N LYS A 4 70.42 -13.30 33.74
CA LYS A 4 69.95 -12.55 32.59
C LYS A 4 68.44 -12.36 32.73
N HIS A 5 68.05 -11.11 32.91
CA HIS A 5 66.67 -10.70 32.92
C HIS A 5 66.12 -10.66 31.46
N GLY A 6 65.21 -11.56 31.12
CA GLY A 6 64.50 -11.53 29.87
C GLY A 6 63.29 -10.60 29.98
N LEU A 7 63.34 -9.51 29.22
CA LEU A 7 62.22 -8.56 29.05
C LEU A 7 61.22 -9.11 28.02
N TYR A 8 60.09 -9.62 28.48
CA TYR A 8 58.99 -10.01 27.58
C TYR A 8 58.16 -8.77 27.21
N LEU A 9 58.34 -8.32 25.97
CA LEU A 9 57.53 -7.28 25.35
C LEU A 9 56.19 -7.89 24.93
N PHE A 10 55.12 -7.65 25.68
CA PHE A 10 53.77 -8.06 25.37
C PHE A 10 53.22 -7.09 24.32
N MET A 11 53.26 -7.50 23.05
CA MET A 11 52.67 -6.75 21.92
C MET A 11 51.17 -6.99 21.92
N PHE A 12 50.39 -6.05 22.47
CA PHE A 12 48.92 -6.05 22.37
C PHE A 12 48.54 -5.78 20.92
N LEU A 13 48.16 -6.84 20.19
CA LEU A 13 47.50 -6.74 18.89
C LEU A 13 46.06 -6.24 19.12
N LEU A 14 45.85 -4.93 18.99
CA LEU A 14 44.51 -4.35 18.88
C LEU A 14 43.91 -4.84 17.54
N CYS A 15 43.20 -5.96 17.58
CA CYS A 15 42.23 -6.30 16.53
C CYS A 15 41.14 -5.26 16.59
N GLY A 16 41.27 -4.19 15.80
CA GLY A 16 40.20 -3.30 15.48
C GLY A 16 39.15 -4.12 14.72
N THR A 17 38.11 -4.58 15.42
CA THR A 17 36.88 -5.03 14.76
C THR A 17 36.28 -3.81 14.09
N GLY A 18 36.67 -3.58 12.84
CA GLY A 18 35.93 -2.68 11.97
C GLY A 18 34.48 -3.21 11.91
N LEU A 19 33.57 -2.52 12.57
CA LEU A 19 32.14 -2.67 12.32
C LEU A 19 31.94 -2.31 10.84
N GLN A 20 32.08 -3.31 9.96
CA GLN A 20 31.59 -3.15 8.60
C GLN A 20 30.09 -2.87 8.72
N ALA A 21 29.70 -1.70 8.32
CA ALA A 21 28.31 -1.37 8.10
C ALA A 21 27.77 -2.39 7.09
N GLN A 22 26.99 -3.36 7.56
CA GLN A 22 26.44 -4.38 6.70
C GLN A 22 25.27 -3.74 5.93
N ASP A 23 25.50 -3.43 4.67
CA ASP A 23 24.42 -3.02 3.77
C ASP A 23 23.37 -4.13 3.79
N ARG A 24 22.14 -3.76 4.08
CA ARG A 24 21.02 -4.68 4.11
C ARG A 24 20.16 -4.44 2.89
N VAL A 25 19.83 -5.51 2.19
CA VAL A 25 18.90 -5.48 1.06
C VAL A 25 17.63 -6.23 1.44
N VAL A 26 16.48 -5.63 1.15
CA VAL A 26 15.17 -6.25 1.28
C VAL A 26 14.63 -6.39 -0.13
N GLU A 27 14.58 -7.62 -0.62
CA GLU A 27 14.06 -7.96 -1.94
C GLU A 27 12.54 -8.04 -1.87
N GLN A 28 11.83 -7.46 -2.84
CA GLN A 28 10.38 -7.49 -2.97
C GLN A 28 9.64 -7.30 -1.63
N PRO A 29 9.88 -6.15 -0.95
CA PRO A 29 9.36 -5.94 0.40
C PRO A 29 7.83 -6.05 0.41
N ALA A 30 7.29 -6.74 1.40
CA ALA A 30 5.86 -6.72 1.65
C ALA A 30 5.42 -5.32 2.08
N PHE A 31 4.19 -4.95 1.79
CA PHE A 31 3.59 -3.67 2.20
C PHE A 31 2.10 -3.85 2.50
N ASP A 32 1.50 -2.91 3.24
CA ASP A 32 0.11 -3.02 3.67
C ASP A 32 -0.88 -2.51 2.61
N ALA A 33 -0.55 -1.41 1.93
CA ALA A 33 -1.41 -0.83 0.91
C ALA A 33 -0.63 0.09 -0.04
N TRP A 34 -1.19 0.35 -1.20
CA TRP A 34 -0.73 1.35 -2.16
C TRP A 34 -1.89 2.15 -2.76
N SER A 35 -1.60 3.34 -3.29
CA SER A 35 -2.59 4.17 -3.97
C SER A 35 -2.67 3.90 -5.48
N SER A 36 -1.68 3.22 -6.05
CA SER A 36 -1.56 2.98 -7.49
C SER A 36 -0.63 1.80 -7.75
N THR A 37 -0.94 1.01 -8.78
CA THR A 37 -0.12 -0.10 -9.27
C THR A 37 1.00 0.34 -10.23
N THR A 38 1.17 1.65 -10.42
CA THR A 38 2.15 2.18 -11.39
C THR A 38 3.59 2.00 -10.92
N LEU A 39 3.85 2.07 -9.62
CA LEU A 39 5.20 1.90 -9.06
C LEU A 39 5.26 0.64 -8.22
N GLU A 40 6.17 -0.26 -8.57
CA GLU A 40 6.51 -1.44 -7.79
C GLU A 40 7.91 -1.29 -7.17
N ILE A 41 8.07 -1.77 -5.94
CA ILE A 41 9.37 -1.77 -5.27
C ILE A 41 10.01 -3.14 -5.50
N ASP A 42 11.00 -3.20 -6.40
CA ASP A 42 11.78 -4.42 -6.63
C ASP A 42 12.61 -4.75 -5.37
N LYS A 43 13.34 -3.76 -4.86
CA LYS A 43 14.13 -3.92 -3.63
C LYS A 43 14.45 -2.61 -2.96
N ILE A 44 14.85 -2.70 -1.70
CA ILE A 44 15.34 -1.58 -0.91
C ILE A 44 16.72 -1.91 -0.36
N ALA A 45 17.72 -1.09 -0.70
CA ALA A 45 19.05 -1.17 -0.11
C ALA A 45 19.18 -0.14 1.02
N LEU A 46 19.54 -0.62 2.21
CA LEU A 46 19.71 0.15 3.44
C LEU A 46 21.19 0.19 3.81
N SER A 47 21.74 1.39 3.92
CA SER A 47 23.12 1.61 4.35
C SER A 47 23.21 2.74 5.38
N ASP A 48 24.39 2.94 5.98
CA ASP A 48 24.62 4.05 6.91
C ASP A 48 24.65 5.43 6.22
N THR A 49 24.66 5.48 4.88
CA THR A 49 24.75 6.73 4.09
C THR A 49 23.48 7.06 3.32
N ALA A 50 22.69 6.05 2.98
CA ALA A 50 21.47 6.21 2.17
C ALA A 50 20.51 5.04 2.33
N THR A 51 19.25 5.30 2.00
CA THR A 51 18.22 4.31 1.69
C THR A 51 17.88 4.43 0.23
N VAL A 52 18.04 3.35 -0.54
CA VAL A 52 17.83 3.34 -1.99
C VAL A 52 16.67 2.42 -2.34
N PHE A 53 15.64 2.99 -2.93
CA PHE A 53 14.51 2.25 -3.49
C PHE A 53 14.77 1.98 -4.97
N TYR A 54 14.74 0.72 -5.36
CA TYR A 54 14.76 0.28 -6.76
C TYR A 54 13.29 0.11 -7.17
N ILE A 55 12.88 0.88 -8.16
CA ILE A 55 11.50 0.97 -8.59
C ILE A 55 11.38 0.46 -10.01
N ASP A 56 10.40 -0.40 -10.24
CA ASP A 56 9.89 -0.75 -11.54
C ASP A 56 8.56 -0.02 -11.75
N ALA A 57 8.46 0.70 -12.85
CA ALA A 57 7.29 1.49 -13.19
C ALA A 57 6.58 0.88 -14.39
N TYR A 58 5.26 0.72 -14.26
CA TYR A 58 4.37 0.17 -15.28
C TYR A 58 3.28 1.19 -15.58
N PHE A 59 3.30 1.75 -16.79
CA PHE A 59 2.28 2.70 -17.20
C PHE A 59 2.06 2.63 -18.72
N ARG A 60 1.05 3.35 -19.20
CA ARG A 60 0.70 3.39 -20.61
C ARG A 60 1.90 3.81 -21.48
N PRO A 61 2.24 3.08 -22.57
CA PRO A 61 3.29 3.49 -23.49
C PRO A 61 3.12 4.94 -23.97
N LYS A 62 4.22 5.68 -24.05
CA LYS A 62 4.24 7.08 -24.50
C LYS A 62 3.44 8.08 -23.65
N TYR A 63 2.87 7.66 -22.54
CA TYR A 63 2.36 8.57 -21.51
C TYR A 63 3.48 8.91 -20.51
N TRP A 64 3.20 9.77 -19.57
CA TRP A 64 4.22 10.19 -18.60
C TRP A 64 3.79 9.89 -17.17
N ILE A 65 4.81 9.64 -16.36
CA ILE A 65 4.72 9.62 -14.90
C ILE A 65 5.61 10.74 -14.35
N GLN A 66 5.47 11.04 -13.08
CA GLN A 66 6.32 12.00 -12.40
C GLN A 66 6.51 11.55 -10.95
N VAL A 67 7.72 11.71 -10.42
CA VAL A 67 8.00 11.63 -8.99
C VAL A 67 8.45 13.02 -8.55
N VAL A 68 7.72 13.61 -7.59
CA VAL A 68 8.00 14.99 -7.18
C VAL A 68 9.13 15.06 -6.15
N LYS A 69 9.79 16.21 -6.08
CA LYS A 69 10.89 16.46 -5.11
C LYS A 69 10.42 16.54 -3.65
N GLU A 70 9.14 16.70 -3.43
CA GLU A 70 8.45 16.70 -2.13
C GLU A 70 8.25 15.28 -1.58
N THR A 71 8.58 14.24 -2.36
CA THR A 71 8.50 12.83 -1.95
C THR A 71 9.26 12.57 -0.66
N THR A 72 8.64 11.84 0.23
CA THR A 72 9.20 11.53 1.56
C THR A 72 9.04 10.06 1.92
N LEU A 73 9.96 9.54 2.75
CA LEU A 73 9.70 8.37 3.56
C LEU A 73 9.25 8.82 4.95
N ARG A 74 8.27 8.11 5.52
CA ARG A 74 7.79 8.35 6.89
C ARG A 74 7.99 7.08 7.72
N ALA A 75 8.72 7.18 8.82
CA ALA A 75 8.99 6.06 9.72
C ALA A 75 9.17 6.58 11.15
N ASP A 76 8.63 5.86 12.14
CA ASP A 76 8.80 6.17 13.56
C ASP A 76 8.49 7.65 13.91
N GLY A 77 7.43 8.20 13.29
CA GLY A 77 7.01 9.61 13.47
C GLY A 77 7.95 10.65 12.86
N LYS A 78 8.94 10.24 12.07
CA LYS A 78 9.89 11.11 11.38
C LYS A 78 9.71 11.05 9.87
N THR A 79 10.09 12.16 9.22
CA THR A 79 10.02 12.31 7.76
C THR A 79 11.43 12.42 7.18
N TYR A 80 11.68 11.68 6.11
CA TYR A 80 12.95 11.63 5.40
C TYR A 80 12.72 12.06 3.95
N PRO A 81 13.03 13.32 3.59
CA PRO A 81 12.79 13.81 2.23
C PRO A 81 13.71 13.13 1.22
N ILE A 82 13.21 12.95 0.01
CA ILE A 82 14.00 12.39 -1.10
C ILE A 82 15.22 13.29 -1.39
N LYS A 83 16.36 12.68 -1.65
CA LYS A 83 17.57 13.41 -2.06
C LYS A 83 17.65 13.59 -3.56
N THR A 84 17.44 12.51 -4.31
CA THR A 84 17.55 12.51 -5.77
C THR A 84 16.92 11.26 -6.37
N GLY A 85 16.66 11.30 -7.68
CA GLY A 85 16.38 10.14 -8.52
C GLY A 85 17.58 9.82 -9.38
N ASP A 86 17.74 8.55 -9.73
CA ASP A 86 18.70 8.05 -10.71
C ASP A 86 17.92 7.22 -11.74
N GLY A 87 18.04 7.59 -13.01
CA GLY A 87 17.16 7.10 -14.10
C GLY A 87 15.86 7.92 -14.23
N ILE A 88 15.53 8.78 -13.28
CA ILE A 88 14.39 9.71 -13.34
C ILE A 88 14.79 11.07 -12.78
N THR A 89 14.27 12.15 -13.38
CA THR A 89 14.47 13.52 -12.86
C THR A 89 13.25 13.94 -12.05
N LEU A 90 13.46 14.25 -10.77
CA LEU A 90 12.38 14.66 -9.88
C LEU A 90 11.65 15.92 -10.38
N SER A 91 10.34 15.96 -10.18
CA SER A 91 9.44 17.06 -10.60
C SER A 91 9.45 17.35 -12.09
N LYS A 92 9.90 16.39 -12.92
CA LYS A 92 9.81 16.45 -14.38
C LYS A 92 9.06 15.25 -14.93
N LYS A 93 8.35 15.48 -16.03
CA LYS A 93 7.67 14.39 -16.76
C LYS A 93 8.70 13.37 -17.24
N PHE A 94 8.54 12.14 -16.83
CA PHE A 94 9.25 10.98 -17.34
C PHE A 94 8.34 10.26 -18.34
N TRP A 95 8.71 10.31 -19.61
CA TRP A 95 7.91 9.69 -20.67
C TRP A 95 8.21 8.20 -20.75
N MET A 96 7.18 7.40 -20.58
CA MET A 96 7.30 5.94 -20.65
C MET A 96 7.71 5.49 -22.07
N PRO A 97 8.58 4.50 -22.14
CA PRO A 97 8.97 3.91 -23.42
C PRO A 97 7.81 3.17 -24.09
N GLU A 98 8.04 2.62 -25.30
CA GLU A 98 7.03 1.87 -26.02
C GLU A 98 6.61 0.56 -25.34
N SER A 99 7.47 0.00 -24.48
CA SER A 99 7.13 -1.15 -23.63
C SER A 99 6.10 -0.84 -22.56
N GLY A 100 6.01 0.42 -22.12
CA GLY A 100 5.24 0.80 -20.94
C GLY A 100 5.92 0.44 -19.62
N GLU A 101 7.18 0.01 -19.65
CA GLU A 101 7.97 -0.41 -18.49
C GLU A 101 9.24 0.42 -18.37
N ALA A 102 9.61 0.81 -17.17
CA ALA A 102 10.84 1.54 -16.89
C ALA A 102 11.33 1.25 -15.47
N SER A 103 12.66 1.27 -15.27
CA SER A 103 13.26 1.08 -13.96
C SER A 103 14.11 2.29 -13.60
N PHE A 104 14.05 2.71 -12.34
CA PHE A 104 14.85 3.81 -11.80
C PHE A 104 15.08 3.64 -10.30
N ARG A 105 15.91 4.49 -9.73
CA ARG A 105 16.23 4.47 -8.29
C ARG A 105 15.83 5.78 -7.65
N LEU A 106 15.28 5.69 -6.43
CA LEU A 106 14.96 6.84 -5.59
C LEU A 106 15.85 6.78 -4.33
N ILE A 107 16.57 7.85 -4.07
CA ILE A 107 17.60 7.91 -3.05
C ILE A 107 17.15 8.84 -1.93
N PHE A 108 17.11 8.29 -0.71
CA PHE A 108 16.71 8.98 0.51
C PHE A 108 17.87 9.03 1.53
N PRO A 109 17.76 9.84 2.60
CA PRO A 109 18.63 9.73 3.75
C PRO A 109 18.62 8.32 4.36
N PRO A 110 19.68 7.94 5.10
CA PRO A 110 19.67 6.66 5.80
C PRO A 110 18.54 6.61 6.83
N LEU A 111 17.83 5.49 6.87
CA LEU A 111 16.85 5.21 7.92
C LEU A 111 17.58 4.69 9.17
N PRO A 112 17.05 4.94 10.39
CA PRO A 112 17.60 4.39 11.62
C PRO A 112 17.71 2.86 11.58
N LYS A 113 18.78 2.33 12.16
CA LYS A 113 18.93 0.87 12.33
C LYS A 113 17.78 0.34 13.17
N GLY A 114 17.14 -0.72 12.69
CA GLY A 114 16.02 -1.33 13.38
C GLY A 114 14.63 -0.79 12.98
N THR A 115 14.55 0.20 12.09
CA THR A 115 13.27 0.58 11.46
C THR A 115 12.64 -0.65 10.81
N LYS A 116 11.42 -0.99 11.20
CA LYS A 116 10.71 -2.19 10.72
C LYS A 116 9.82 -1.90 9.53
N THR A 117 9.15 -0.75 9.55
CA THR A 117 8.22 -0.35 8.50
C THR A 117 8.46 1.10 8.09
N VAL A 118 8.15 1.42 6.85
CA VAL A 118 8.24 2.77 6.31
C VAL A 118 7.10 3.01 5.34
N ASP A 119 6.59 4.23 5.32
CA ASP A 119 5.64 4.67 4.29
C ASP A 119 6.38 5.50 3.23
N PHE A 120 6.10 5.25 1.95
CA PHE A 120 6.51 6.07 0.82
C PHE A 120 5.37 7.02 0.46
N ILE A 121 5.58 8.31 0.54
CA ILE A 121 4.55 9.34 0.30
C ILE A 121 5.10 10.37 -0.67
N GLU A 122 4.60 10.39 -1.89
CA GLU A 122 4.98 11.36 -2.90
C GLU A 122 4.44 12.77 -2.57
N GLY A 123 3.23 12.84 -2.04
CA GLY A 123 2.57 14.09 -1.67
C GLY A 123 1.14 13.83 -1.18
N ASP A 124 0.42 14.90 -0.89
CA ASP A 124 -0.97 14.81 -0.40
C ASP A 124 -1.99 14.94 -1.54
N GLU A 125 -1.54 15.29 -2.75
CA GLU A 125 -2.38 15.46 -3.94
C GLU A 125 -3.11 14.17 -4.33
N GLU A 126 -4.29 14.33 -4.94
CA GLU A 126 -5.01 13.23 -5.56
C GLU A 126 -4.18 12.69 -6.75
N GLY A 127 -3.97 11.36 -6.78
CA GLY A 127 -3.13 10.70 -7.79
C GLY A 127 -1.65 10.64 -7.45
N ALA A 128 -1.19 11.20 -6.33
CA ALA A 128 0.17 11.01 -5.85
C ALA A 128 0.40 9.54 -5.47
N PHE A 129 1.60 9.03 -5.76
CA PHE A 129 1.99 7.67 -5.42
C PHE A 129 2.21 7.54 -3.91
N LYS A 130 1.52 6.60 -3.30
CA LYS A 130 1.65 6.31 -1.86
C LYS A 130 1.70 4.81 -1.66
N ILE A 131 2.67 4.36 -0.87
CA ILE A 131 2.80 2.95 -0.46
C ILE A 131 2.98 2.95 1.05
N TRP A 132 2.05 2.32 1.76
CA TRP A 132 2.03 2.33 3.22
C TRP A 132 2.48 1.00 3.80
N GLY A 133 3.15 1.07 4.94
CA GLY A 133 3.55 -0.10 5.71
C GLY A 133 4.52 -1.00 4.95
N ILE A 134 5.52 -0.44 4.26
CA ILE A 134 6.56 -1.21 3.59
C ILE A 134 7.42 -1.89 4.65
N HIS A 135 7.46 -3.22 4.65
CA HIS A 135 8.16 -4.03 5.65
C HIS A 135 9.65 -4.12 5.32
N LEU A 136 10.47 -3.55 6.19
CA LEU A 136 11.92 -3.59 6.04
C LEU A 136 12.55 -4.80 6.75
N ASP A 137 11.85 -5.49 7.62
CA ASP A 137 12.36 -6.65 8.36
C ASP A 137 12.13 -7.99 7.67
N GLY A 138 11.55 -7.96 6.45
CA GLY A 138 11.23 -9.15 5.68
C GLY A 138 9.98 -9.90 6.18
N SER A 139 9.26 -9.31 7.15
CA SER A 139 8.00 -9.91 7.60
C SER A 139 6.94 -9.84 6.49
N PRO A 140 6.02 -10.83 6.41
CA PRO A 140 4.92 -10.76 5.46
C PRO A 140 3.94 -9.66 5.87
N ALA A 141 3.19 -9.10 4.90
CA ALA A 141 2.08 -8.21 5.22
C ALA A 141 1.01 -8.96 6.04
N ASN A 142 0.36 -8.25 6.96
CA ASN A 142 -0.69 -8.82 7.80
C ASN A 142 -1.92 -9.16 6.95
N SER A 143 -2.16 -10.46 6.70
CA SER A 143 -3.39 -10.94 6.06
C SER A 143 -4.33 -11.53 7.12
N SER A 144 -5.47 -10.87 7.34
CA SER A 144 -6.51 -11.34 8.26
C SER A 144 -7.44 -12.40 7.65
N LEU A 145 -7.37 -12.61 6.34
CA LEU A 145 -8.25 -13.51 5.59
C LEU A 145 -7.66 -14.90 5.31
N ALA A 146 -6.43 -15.16 5.74
CA ALA A 146 -5.80 -16.46 5.56
C ALA A 146 -6.68 -17.56 6.17
N GLY A 147 -7.35 -18.33 5.31
CA GLY A 147 -8.16 -19.51 5.71
C GLY A 147 -9.68 -19.41 5.57
N LYS A 148 -10.25 -18.25 5.20
CA LYS A 148 -11.68 -18.18 4.86
C LYS A 148 -11.90 -18.77 3.45
N LYS A 149 -12.30 -20.03 3.38
CA LYS A 149 -12.76 -20.64 2.12
C LYS A 149 -14.11 -20.01 1.76
N ASN A 150 -14.23 -19.51 0.54
CA ASN A 150 -15.54 -19.17 -0.02
C ASN A 150 -16.43 -20.42 0.04
N PRO A 151 -17.68 -20.32 0.52
CA PRO A 151 -18.62 -21.42 0.48
C PRO A 151 -18.80 -21.87 -0.98
N LYS A 152 -18.56 -23.16 -1.23
CA LYS A 152 -18.83 -23.81 -2.52
C LYS A 152 -20.32 -24.17 -2.62
N GLU A 153 -21.19 -23.21 -2.55
CA GLU A 153 -22.60 -23.44 -2.85
C GLU A 153 -22.94 -22.62 -4.09
N ASP A 154 -23.41 -23.28 -5.13
CA ASP A 154 -24.03 -22.59 -6.25
C ASP A 154 -25.25 -21.86 -5.69
N PRO A 155 -25.30 -20.53 -5.78
CA PRO A 155 -26.43 -19.80 -5.25
C PRO A 155 -27.68 -20.18 -6.04
N VAL A 156 -28.65 -20.76 -5.38
CA VAL A 156 -30.00 -20.92 -5.94
C VAL A 156 -30.55 -19.51 -6.10
N LEU A 157 -30.74 -19.10 -7.36
CA LEU A 157 -31.33 -17.79 -7.65
C LEU A 157 -32.76 -17.79 -7.10
N GLU A 158 -32.98 -17.01 -6.05
CA GLU A 158 -34.28 -16.77 -5.49
C GLU A 158 -35.19 -16.04 -6.53
N LYS A 159 -36.48 -16.29 -6.46
CA LYS A 159 -37.43 -15.57 -7.33
C LYS A 159 -37.35 -14.09 -7.01
N PRO A 160 -37.35 -13.19 -8.05
CA PRO A 160 -37.41 -11.77 -7.83
C PRO A 160 -38.63 -11.40 -6.97
N GLU A 161 -38.41 -10.72 -5.88
CA GLU A 161 -39.44 -10.23 -4.96
C GLU A 161 -39.37 -8.71 -4.87
N PHE A 162 -40.52 -8.05 -5.01
CA PHE A 162 -40.67 -6.62 -4.74
C PHE A 162 -41.07 -6.43 -3.28
N LYS A 163 -40.18 -5.82 -2.50
CA LYS A 163 -40.36 -5.57 -1.07
C LYS A 163 -39.73 -4.25 -0.70
N ASN A 164 -40.46 -3.38 -0.04
CA ASN A 164 -39.88 -2.15 0.50
C ASN A 164 -39.03 -2.47 1.75
N GLY A 165 -37.83 -1.96 1.79
CA GLY A 165 -36.92 -2.12 2.94
C GLY A 165 -35.59 -1.41 2.74
N LEU A 166 -34.85 -1.25 3.84
CA LEU A 166 -33.48 -0.74 3.78
C LEU A 166 -32.54 -1.90 3.38
N GLY A 167 -31.80 -1.73 2.29
CA GLY A 167 -30.60 -2.52 2.02
C GLY A 167 -29.44 -1.91 2.78
N ILE A 168 -28.74 -2.71 3.57
CA ILE A 168 -27.63 -2.24 4.41
C ILE A 168 -26.34 -2.88 3.91
N LEU A 169 -25.38 -2.05 3.53
CA LEU A 169 -23.99 -2.46 3.33
C LEU A 169 -23.19 -2.15 4.58
N LYS A 170 -22.52 -3.13 5.14
CA LYS A 170 -21.48 -2.96 6.17
C LYS A 170 -20.18 -3.50 5.66
N GLY A 171 -19.10 -2.79 5.90
CA GLY A 171 -17.78 -3.26 5.50
C GLY A 171 -16.70 -2.87 6.46
N HIS A 172 -15.60 -3.58 6.35
CA HIS A 172 -14.36 -3.27 7.05
C HIS A 172 -13.20 -3.39 6.07
N ILE A 173 -12.26 -2.47 6.17
CA ILE A 173 -11.05 -2.43 5.34
C ILE A 173 -9.86 -2.78 6.24
N ALA A 174 -9.38 -4.00 6.15
CA ALA A 174 -8.16 -4.43 6.83
C ALA A 174 -6.95 -3.72 6.23
N GLY A 175 -6.04 -3.24 7.08
CA GLY A 175 -4.89 -2.43 6.65
C GLY A 175 -5.21 -0.95 6.38
N TYR A 176 -6.45 -0.50 6.62
CA TYR A 176 -6.81 0.92 6.51
C TYR A 176 -6.04 1.77 7.52
N LYS A 177 -5.56 2.91 7.04
CA LYS A 177 -4.97 3.97 7.87
C LYS A 177 -5.71 5.28 7.57
N PRO A 178 -6.08 6.08 8.60
CA PRO A 178 -6.82 7.33 8.40
C PRO A 178 -6.14 8.30 7.42
N GLU A 179 -4.81 8.27 7.36
CA GLU A 179 -3.99 9.09 6.46
C GLU A 179 -4.21 8.76 4.98
N MET A 180 -4.79 7.60 4.67
CA MET A 180 -5.16 7.22 3.30
C MET A 180 -6.29 8.10 2.77
N GLY A 181 -7.13 8.66 3.66
CA GLY A 181 -8.20 9.59 3.31
C GLY A 181 -9.21 9.02 2.32
N LEU A 182 -9.47 7.71 2.37
CA LEU A 182 -10.36 7.06 1.41
C LEU A 182 -11.77 7.58 1.51
N LYS A 183 -12.29 8.04 0.39
CA LYS A 183 -13.69 8.41 0.19
C LYS A 183 -14.27 7.45 -0.83
N GLY A 184 -15.35 6.77 -0.45
CA GLY A 184 -16.07 5.89 -1.34
C GLY A 184 -17.32 6.55 -1.90
N ARG A 185 -17.69 6.15 -3.10
CA ARG A 185 -18.99 6.46 -3.69
C ARG A 185 -19.64 5.20 -4.18
N ALA A 186 -20.94 5.16 -4.03
CA ALA A 186 -21.77 4.09 -4.51
C ALA A 186 -22.84 4.65 -5.44
N TRP A 187 -23.06 3.99 -6.57
CA TRP A 187 -24.12 4.34 -7.51
C TRP A 187 -25.13 3.22 -7.57
N VAL A 188 -26.37 3.62 -7.42
CA VAL A 188 -27.55 2.74 -7.52
C VAL A 188 -28.34 3.12 -8.76
N SER A 189 -28.47 2.19 -9.70
CA SER A 189 -29.36 2.37 -10.85
C SER A 189 -30.76 1.93 -10.48
N ASN A 190 -31.73 2.85 -10.50
CA ASN A 190 -33.12 2.55 -10.30
C ASN A 190 -33.77 2.24 -11.64
N ILE A 191 -34.05 0.95 -11.87
CA ILE A 191 -34.64 0.48 -13.14
C ILE A 191 -36.10 0.96 -13.40
N LEU A 192 -36.78 1.39 -12.33
CA LEU A 192 -38.17 1.88 -12.46
C LEU A 192 -38.23 3.34 -12.89
N THR A 193 -37.26 4.15 -12.44
CA THR A 193 -37.23 5.60 -12.72
C THR A 193 -36.19 5.96 -13.78
N GLY A 194 -35.23 5.07 -14.06
CA GLY A 194 -34.08 5.34 -14.92
C GLY A 194 -33.05 6.29 -14.29
N SER A 195 -33.19 6.61 -12.99
CA SER A 195 -32.23 7.46 -12.26
C SER A 195 -31.02 6.65 -11.81
N ASN A 196 -29.87 7.34 -11.70
CA ASN A 196 -28.69 6.86 -11.00
C ASN A 196 -28.51 7.73 -9.76
N ASP A 197 -28.68 7.12 -8.59
CA ASP A 197 -28.55 7.79 -7.32
C ASP A 197 -27.14 7.58 -6.78
N GLU A 198 -26.48 8.66 -6.38
CA GLU A 198 -25.11 8.66 -5.83
C GLU A 198 -25.20 8.73 -4.30
N HIS A 199 -24.39 7.90 -3.65
CA HIS A 199 -24.27 7.83 -2.19
C HIS A 199 -22.80 7.87 -1.77
N ASP A 200 -22.47 8.76 -0.84
CA ASP A 200 -21.13 8.80 -0.26
C ASP A 200 -20.94 7.69 0.77
N ILE A 201 -19.77 7.04 0.72
CA ILE A 201 -19.32 6.07 1.72
C ILE A 201 -18.20 6.70 2.52
N THR A 202 -18.44 6.91 3.81
CA THR A 202 -17.43 7.39 4.76
C THR A 202 -16.79 6.21 5.48
N VAL A 203 -15.47 6.07 5.36
CA VAL A 203 -14.69 5.08 6.10
C VAL A 203 -14.26 5.71 7.43
N GLN A 204 -14.56 5.03 8.53
CA GLN A 204 -14.19 5.45 9.88
C GLN A 204 -12.70 5.18 10.14
N SER A 205 -12.16 5.76 11.22
CA SER A 205 -10.73 5.64 11.56
C SER A 205 -10.26 4.19 11.81
N ASP A 206 -11.19 3.31 12.16
CA ASP A 206 -10.95 1.88 12.36
C ASP A 206 -11.14 1.02 11.09
N GLY A 207 -11.37 1.66 9.92
CA GLY A 207 -11.61 0.99 8.66
C GLY A 207 -13.05 0.54 8.43
N ASN A 208 -13.95 0.74 9.40
CA ASN A 208 -15.35 0.37 9.23
C ASN A 208 -16.11 1.38 8.38
N PHE A 209 -17.10 0.89 7.61
CA PHE A 209 -18.04 1.73 6.90
C PHE A 209 -19.43 1.12 6.86
N LYS A 210 -20.44 1.98 6.68
CA LYS A 210 -21.83 1.58 6.58
C LYS A 210 -22.56 2.46 5.58
N LEU A 211 -23.43 1.85 4.78
CA LEU A 211 -24.32 2.54 3.86
C LEU A 211 -25.73 1.95 3.99
N GLU A 212 -26.76 2.77 4.05
CA GLU A 212 -28.16 2.38 4.12
C GLU A 212 -28.90 3.00 2.94
N ILE A 213 -29.58 2.18 2.15
CA ILE A 213 -30.27 2.60 0.93
C ILE A 213 -31.69 2.06 0.95
N PRO A 214 -32.74 2.88 0.77
CA PRO A 214 -34.09 2.40 0.55
C PRO A 214 -34.18 1.64 -0.77
N LEU A 215 -34.62 0.39 -0.72
CA LEU A 215 -34.71 -0.50 -1.87
C LEU A 215 -36.12 -1.12 -1.98
N TYR A 216 -36.48 -1.48 -3.21
CA TYR A 216 -37.75 -2.15 -3.51
C TYR A 216 -37.54 -3.54 -4.12
N TYR A 217 -36.33 -3.88 -4.52
CA TYR A 217 -35.94 -5.15 -5.13
C TYR A 217 -34.44 -5.37 -4.95
N LEU A 218 -33.98 -6.57 -5.28
CA LEU A 218 -32.54 -6.88 -5.31
C LEU A 218 -31.83 -5.94 -6.27
N THR A 219 -30.97 -5.10 -5.75
CA THR A 219 -30.34 -3.99 -6.49
C THR A 219 -28.83 -4.13 -6.51
N SER A 220 -28.22 -3.94 -7.66
CA SER A 220 -26.78 -3.86 -7.79
C SER A 220 -26.28 -2.47 -7.39
N LEU A 221 -25.22 -2.46 -6.64
CA LEU A 221 -24.52 -1.27 -6.18
C LEU A 221 -23.13 -1.27 -6.78
N ASN A 222 -22.80 -0.26 -7.58
CA ASN A 222 -21.44 -0.05 -8.07
C ASN A 222 -20.69 0.84 -7.11
N ILE A 223 -19.57 0.38 -6.59
CA ILE A 223 -18.76 1.09 -5.60
C ILE A 223 -17.41 1.45 -6.21
N THR A 224 -16.98 2.71 -6.01
CA THR A 224 -15.60 3.13 -6.23
C THR A 224 -15.08 3.81 -4.97
N SER A 225 -13.87 3.47 -4.58
CA SER A 225 -13.16 4.11 -3.48
C SER A 225 -11.67 4.15 -3.80
N GLY A 226 -11.19 5.28 -4.33
CA GLY A 226 -9.83 5.41 -4.78
C GLY A 226 -9.49 4.36 -5.85
N PHE A 227 -8.73 3.35 -5.47
CA PHE A 227 -8.32 2.24 -6.36
C PHE A 227 -9.22 0.99 -6.26
N ILE A 228 -10.24 1.00 -5.39
CA ILE A 228 -11.17 -0.10 -5.24
C ILE A 228 -12.40 0.16 -6.11
N ASN A 229 -12.67 -0.76 -7.03
CA ASN A 229 -13.89 -0.76 -7.83
C ASN A 229 -14.56 -2.12 -7.70
N GLY A 230 -15.85 -2.14 -7.45
CA GLY A 230 -16.58 -3.38 -7.28
C GLY A 230 -18.08 -3.23 -7.48
N GLN A 231 -18.74 -4.37 -7.65
CA GLN A 231 -20.19 -4.46 -7.70
C GLN A 231 -20.66 -5.37 -6.58
N ILE A 232 -21.66 -4.91 -5.82
CA ILE A 232 -22.27 -5.63 -4.70
C ILE A 232 -23.79 -5.63 -4.91
N TYR A 233 -24.45 -6.69 -4.46
CA TYR A 233 -25.89 -6.77 -4.48
C TYR A 233 -26.47 -6.56 -3.08
N LEU A 234 -27.44 -5.66 -2.97
CA LEU A 234 -28.20 -5.43 -1.74
C LEU A 234 -29.64 -5.87 -1.91
N LYS A 235 -30.17 -6.50 -0.86
CA LYS A 235 -31.55 -6.95 -0.80
C LYS A 235 -32.33 -6.13 0.22
N PRO A 236 -33.58 -5.73 -0.07
CA PRO A 236 -34.42 -4.97 0.86
C PRO A 236 -34.61 -5.71 2.19
N GLY A 237 -34.33 -5.02 3.31
CA GLY A 237 -34.48 -5.57 4.65
C GLY A 237 -33.30 -6.44 5.13
N GLU A 238 -32.25 -6.57 4.34
CA GLU A 238 -31.08 -7.39 4.67
C GLU A 238 -29.79 -6.58 4.78
N THR A 239 -28.82 -7.15 5.49
CA THR A 239 -27.48 -6.59 5.61
C THR A 239 -26.49 -7.45 4.82
N THR A 240 -25.81 -6.84 3.87
CA THR A 240 -24.66 -7.43 3.17
C THR A 240 -23.39 -6.98 3.89
N SER A 241 -22.53 -7.92 4.28
CA SER A 241 -21.25 -7.63 4.93
C SER A 241 -20.10 -7.96 4.00
N VAL A 242 -19.12 -7.06 3.91
CA VAL A 242 -17.92 -7.21 3.09
C VAL A 242 -16.67 -6.96 3.91
N GLU A 243 -15.63 -7.71 3.62
CA GLU A 243 -14.28 -7.50 4.15
C GLU A 243 -13.37 -7.19 2.97
N ILE A 244 -12.67 -6.07 3.03
CA ILE A 244 -11.70 -5.64 2.02
C ILE A 244 -10.33 -5.75 2.67
N ASN A 245 -9.45 -6.58 2.09
CA ASN A 245 -8.11 -6.77 2.62
C ASN A 245 -7.08 -6.12 1.71
N PHE A 246 -6.62 -4.92 2.07
CA PHE A 246 -5.62 -4.20 1.29
C PHE A 246 -4.34 -4.99 1.10
N PRO A 247 -3.73 -5.61 2.12
CA PRO A 247 -2.54 -6.43 1.93
C PRO A 247 -2.69 -7.57 0.92
N GLU A 248 -3.89 -8.09 0.73
CA GLU A 248 -4.14 -9.13 -0.29
C GLU A 248 -4.38 -8.56 -1.68
N ILE A 249 -5.16 -7.47 -1.78
CA ILE A 249 -5.44 -6.79 -3.05
C ILE A 249 -4.13 -6.27 -3.67
N CYS A 250 -3.23 -5.74 -2.84
CA CYS A 250 -1.97 -5.18 -3.30
C CYS A 250 -0.93 -6.25 -3.72
N ARG A 251 -1.22 -7.53 -3.58
CA ARG A 251 -0.35 -8.65 -3.99
C ARG A 251 -0.87 -9.42 -5.20
N ALA A 252 -2.09 -9.16 -5.62
CA ALA A 252 -2.72 -9.85 -6.75
C ALA A 252 -2.32 -9.18 -8.12
#